data_2a124f294af3efdb7487fd459bf24db0
#
_entry.id   2a124f294af3efdb7487fd459bf24db0
#
_cell.length_a   1.000
_cell.length_b   1.000
_cell.length_c   1.000
_cell.angle_alpha   90.00
_cell.angle_beta   90.00
_cell.angle_gamma   90.00
#
_symmetry.space_group_name_H-M   'P 1'
#
loop_
_entity.id
_entity.type
_entity.pdbx_description
1 polymer ?
#
loop_
_entity_poly.entity_id
_entity_poly.type
_entity_poly.pdbx_seq_one_letter_code
_entity_poly.pdbx_strand_id
1 'polypeptide(L)'
;MSAASTTVIVGAGFGGIAAARTLRALLPAPHRILVVDWRPEVSLGAGHTWVLTGRKRPEQVSQRLSTITRHGLEFRCAEVVGVDPERMVLEVAGDKVKADALVLSPGARLTMEPLPGAAGVAHQFYDLDAALRLGNALDEFKGGRVLMAVIAPPYKCPAAPHEAALLIHERLSRKPGPERFSLSFVTPEPQPMPVAGATVGAAVRELYEQRGITARFGGKPVRVHSPSSTPAGSPPSRAVAGELELGDGTREPFDLLIVIPAHTAPAFLRESGLLSGNGWVSVSRDTLATSFEGVWAIGDVTHIPLAGGGMLPKAGVFARAAGEGVAHGVAARILGAPPAGSTPARFDGKGGCYLETGKGEAAYVEGDFFAESAPSVILHAPARTALQGKEKFAKEWARWY
;
A
#
# COMPACT_ATOMS: atom_id res chain seq x y z
N MET A 1 9.65 -13.07 37.82
CA MET A 1 9.56 -13.29 36.35
C MET A 1 8.12 -13.01 35.94
N SER A 2 7.89 -12.14 34.96
CA SER A 2 6.56 -11.91 34.39
C SER A 2 5.99 -13.23 33.85
N ALA A 3 4.69 -13.49 34.05
CA ALA A 3 4.03 -14.64 33.45
C ALA A 3 4.18 -14.60 31.91
N ALA A 4 4.25 -15.78 31.30
CA ALA A 4 4.31 -15.86 29.83
C ALA A 4 3.04 -15.22 29.24
N SER A 5 3.20 -14.30 28.30
CA SER A 5 2.11 -13.59 27.61
C SER A 5 2.15 -13.85 26.12
N THR A 6 1.05 -13.59 25.45
CA THR A 6 0.90 -13.74 24.01
C THR A 6 0.55 -12.40 23.37
N THR A 7 1.43 -11.91 22.51
CA THR A 7 1.11 -10.81 21.60
C THR A 7 0.68 -11.38 20.26
N VAL A 8 -0.49 -10.94 19.77
CA VAL A 8 -0.96 -11.32 18.44
C VAL A 8 -0.84 -10.14 17.49
N ILE A 9 -0.24 -10.38 16.32
CA ILE A 9 -0.05 -9.40 15.25
C ILE A 9 -0.84 -9.88 14.04
N VAL A 10 -1.83 -9.11 13.61
CA VAL A 10 -2.64 -9.40 12.42
C VAL A 10 -2.03 -8.73 11.22
N GLY A 11 -1.56 -9.53 10.26
CA GLY A 11 -0.91 -9.07 9.03
C GLY A 11 0.61 -9.05 9.12
N ALA A 12 1.27 -9.69 8.16
CA ALA A 12 2.73 -9.79 8.02
C ALA A 12 3.28 -8.84 6.93
N GLY A 13 2.61 -7.71 6.68
CA GLY A 13 3.11 -6.65 5.82
C GLY A 13 4.26 -5.86 6.48
N PHE A 14 4.62 -4.71 5.91
CA PHE A 14 5.70 -3.84 6.41
C PHE A 14 5.60 -3.55 7.92
N GLY A 15 4.42 -3.14 8.39
CA GLY A 15 4.22 -2.81 9.79
C GLY A 15 4.26 -4.01 10.71
N GLY A 16 3.53 -5.08 10.37
CA GLY A 16 3.42 -6.25 11.23
C GLY A 16 4.73 -6.99 11.40
N ILE A 17 5.52 -7.18 10.32
CA ILE A 17 6.83 -7.83 10.42
C ILE A 17 7.85 -6.95 11.18
N ALA A 18 7.81 -5.63 11.00
CA ALA A 18 8.66 -4.72 11.77
C ALA A 18 8.31 -4.77 13.27
N ALA A 19 7.01 -4.72 13.61
CA ALA A 19 6.55 -4.88 14.99
C ALA A 19 6.97 -6.23 15.59
N ALA A 20 6.76 -7.33 14.87
CA ALA A 20 7.09 -8.67 15.35
C ALA A 20 8.58 -8.83 15.67
N ARG A 21 9.44 -8.40 14.76
CA ARG A 21 10.89 -8.51 14.92
C ARG A 21 11.42 -7.60 16.04
N THR A 22 10.94 -6.37 16.10
CA THR A 22 11.31 -5.44 17.16
C THR A 22 10.84 -5.97 18.52
N LEU A 23 9.60 -6.48 18.61
CA LEU A 23 9.11 -7.11 19.83
C LEU A 23 9.95 -8.32 20.26
N ARG A 24 10.35 -9.19 19.30
CA ARG A 24 11.19 -10.34 19.63
C ARG A 24 12.55 -9.93 20.21
N ALA A 25 13.10 -8.79 19.76
CA ALA A 25 14.34 -8.24 20.33
C ALA A 25 14.15 -7.62 21.73
N LEU A 26 12.96 -7.10 22.03
CA LEU A 26 12.64 -6.41 23.29
C LEU A 26 12.12 -7.37 24.38
N LEU A 27 11.44 -8.45 24.02
CA LEU A 27 10.79 -9.34 24.95
C LEU A 27 11.65 -10.59 25.24
N PRO A 28 11.67 -11.08 26.49
CA PRO A 28 12.29 -12.37 26.83
C PRO A 28 11.61 -13.55 26.12
N ALA A 29 12.34 -14.67 25.97
CA ALA A 29 11.90 -15.86 25.25
C ALA A 29 10.53 -16.46 25.68
N PRO A 30 10.10 -16.43 26.95
CA PRO A 30 8.80 -16.98 27.35
C PRO A 30 7.59 -16.28 26.74
N HIS A 31 7.75 -15.03 26.28
CA HIS A 31 6.66 -14.29 25.64
C HIS A 31 6.50 -14.74 24.20
N ARG A 32 5.27 -15.13 23.85
CA ARG A 32 4.92 -15.58 22.51
C ARG A 32 4.55 -14.40 21.63
N ILE A 33 4.99 -14.42 20.38
CA ILE A 33 4.64 -13.45 19.34
C ILE A 33 4.08 -14.23 18.18
N LEU A 34 2.75 -14.21 18.04
CA LEU A 34 2.02 -14.90 16.99
C LEU A 34 1.66 -13.90 15.89
N VAL A 35 2.17 -14.14 14.68
CA VAL A 35 1.80 -13.40 13.48
C VAL A 35 0.76 -14.21 12.71
N VAL A 36 -0.38 -13.60 12.41
CA VAL A 36 -1.47 -14.19 11.64
C VAL A 36 -1.62 -13.45 10.32
N ASP A 37 -1.50 -14.16 9.20
CA ASP A 37 -1.78 -13.61 7.87
C ASP A 37 -2.49 -14.68 7.03
N TRP A 38 -3.46 -14.28 6.23
CA TRP A 38 -4.20 -15.20 5.36
C TRP A 38 -3.38 -15.68 4.16
N ARG A 39 -2.31 -14.97 3.82
CA ARG A 39 -1.42 -15.28 2.69
C ARG A 39 -0.28 -16.18 3.16
N PRO A 40 0.12 -17.18 2.37
CA PRO A 40 1.35 -17.95 2.62
C PRO A 40 2.62 -17.16 2.22
N GLU A 41 2.46 -16.14 1.37
CA GLU A 41 3.53 -15.31 0.83
C GLU A 41 3.13 -13.83 0.85
N VAL A 42 4.12 -12.96 0.93
CA VAL A 42 3.96 -11.51 0.83
C VAL A 42 4.82 -10.96 -0.30
N SER A 43 4.33 -9.97 -1.01
CA SER A 43 5.10 -9.29 -2.05
C SER A 43 5.45 -7.86 -1.67
N LEU A 44 6.60 -7.39 -2.17
CA LEU A 44 7.01 -6.01 -2.08
C LEU A 44 6.17 -5.16 -3.03
N GLY A 45 5.24 -4.33 -2.51
CA GLY A 45 4.38 -3.49 -3.34
C GLY A 45 5.15 -2.59 -4.32
N ALA A 46 6.27 -2.00 -3.87
CA ALA A 46 7.15 -1.21 -4.73
C ALA A 46 7.82 -2.03 -5.86
N GLY A 47 7.80 -3.35 -5.78
CA GLY A 47 8.31 -4.26 -6.82
C GLY A 47 7.26 -4.63 -7.87
N HIS A 48 5.98 -4.34 -7.66
CA HIS A 48 4.95 -4.64 -8.65
C HIS A 48 5.16 -3.88 -9.96
N THR A 49 5.69 -2.65 -9.91
CA THR A 49 6.08 -1.88 -11.09
C THR A 49 7.23 -2.55 -11.86
N TRP A 50 8.12 -3.26 -11.17
CA TRP A 50 9.17 -4.05 -11.84
C TRP A 50 8.61 -5.31 -12.51
N VAL A 51 7.60 -5.93 -11.92
CA VAL A 51 6.93 -7.11 -12.50
C VAL A 51 6.11 -6.69 -13.73
N LEU A 52 5.27 -5.67 -13.61
CA LEU A 52 4.48 -5.19 -14.76
C LEU A 52 5.33 -4.65 -15.92
N THR A 53 6.59 -4.26 -15.66
CA THR A 53 7.53 -3.83 -16.71
C THR A 53 8.46 -4.94 -17.19
N GLY A 54 8.35 -6.15 -16.66
CA GLY A 54 9.19 -7.30 -17.03
C GLY A 54 10.62 -7.22 -16.49
N ARG A 55 10.95 -6.24 -15.61
CA ARG A 55 12.30 -6.10 -15.03
C ARG A 55 12.61 -7.15 -13.97
N LYS A 56 11.58 -7.65 -13.28
CA LYS A 56 11.70 -8.74 -12.31
C LYS A 56 10.56 -9.74 -12.48
N ARG A 57 10.85 -10.99 -12.14
CA ARG A 57 9.83 -12.03 -12.00
C ARG A 57 9.16 -11.95 -10.62
N PRO A 58 7.93 -12.49 -10.46
CA PRO A 58 7.20 -12.50 -9.20
C PRO A 58 8.01 -12.99 -8.00
N GLU A 59 8.78 -14.08 -8.17
CA GLU A 59 9.56 -14.70 -7.10
C GLU A 59 10.70 -13.81 -6.58
N GLN A 60 11.14 -12.83 -7.39
CA GLN A 60 12.20 -11.90 -7.00
C GLN A 60 11.70 -10.74 -6.12
N VAL A 61 10.38 -10.61 -5.99
CA VAL A 61 9.71 -9.56 -5.19
C VAL A 61 8.76 -10.13 -4.16
N SER A 62 8.80 -11.43 -3.89
CA SER A 62 7.99 -12.10 -2.87
C SER A 62 8.84 -12.84 -1.84
N GLN A 63 8.25 -13.11 -0.68
CA GLN A 63 8.85 -13.86 0.42
C GLN A 63 7.79 -14.78 1.04
N ARG A 64 8.19 -16.00 1.41
CA ARG A 64 7.34 -16.95 2.15
C ARG A 64 7.23 -16.54 3.60
N LEU A 65 6.01 -16.41 4.12
CA LEU A 65 5.78 -16.00 5.49
C LEU A 65 6.18 -17.05 6.53
N SER A 66 6.16 -18.34 6.18
CA SER A 66 6.64 -19.39 7.08
C SER A 66 8.11 -19.22 7.52
N THR A 67 8.90 -18.48 6.74
CA THR A 67 10.33 -18.23 7.06
C THR A 67 10.55 -17.35 8.28
N ILE A 68 9.55 -16.58 8.72
CA ILE A 68 9.70 -15.72 9.90
C ILE A 68 9.89 -16.49 11.21
N THR A 69 9.52 -17.78 11.23
CA THR A 69 9.71 -18.66 12.40
C THR A 69 11.18 -18.80 12.82
N ARG A 70 12.11 -18.66 11.86
CA ARG A 70 13.56 -18.66 12.14
C ARG A 70 14.01 -17.51 13.05
N HIS A 71 13.17 -16.48 13.19
CA HIS A 71 13.42 -15.33 14.04
C HIS A 71 12.78 -15.46 15.44
N GLY A 72 12.33 -16.66 15.84
CA GLY A 72 11.65 -16.89 17.11
C GLY A 72 10.24 -16.33 17.17
N LEU A 73 9.59 -16.24 16.03
CA LEU A 73 8.19 -15.83 15.87
C LEU A 73 7.32 -17.05 15.58
N GLU A 74 6.06 -17.02 15.99
CA GLU A 74 5.07 -18.01 15.56
C GLU A 74 4.31 -17.46 14.34
N PHE A 75 4.01 -18.30 13.38
CA PHE A 75 3.24 -17.93 12.19
C PHE A 75 2.03 -18.84 12.00
N ARG A 76 0.87 -18.23 11.81
CA ARG A 76 -0.36 -18.92 11.44
C ARG A 76 -0.87 -18.36 10.10
N CYS A 77 -0.85 -19.21 9.06
CA CYS A 77 -1.46 -18.88 7.76
C CYS A 77 -2.96 -19.14 7.85
N ALA A 78 -3.73 -18.09 8.17
CA ALA A 78 -5.19 -18.19 8.32
C ALA A 78 -5.84 -16.82 8.20
N GLU A 79 -7.10 -16.78 7.77
CA GLU A 79 -7.89 -15.56 7.73
C GLU A 79 -8.44 -15.22 9.11
N VAL A 80 -8.30 -13.95 9.49
CA VAL A 80 -9.00 -13.37 10.64
C VAL A 80 -10.37 -12.92 10.14
N VAL A 81 -11.43 -13.46 10.74
CA VAL A 81 -12.82 -13.20 10.34
C VAL A 81 -13.57 -12.31 11.32
N GLY A 82 -13.04 -12.14 12.54
CA GLY A 82 -13.61 -11.28 13.57
C GLY A 82 -12.57 -10.84 14.60
N VAL A 83 -12.82 -9.73 15.28
CA VAL A 83 -12.06 -9.25 16.43
C VAL A 83 -12.98 -8.63 17.47
N ASP A 84 -12.82 -9.06 18.71
CA ASP A 84 -13.39 -8.42 19.91
C ASP A 84 -12.25 -7.69 20.62
N PRO A 85 -12.12 -6.37 20.43
CA PRO A 85 -11.00 -5.62 21.02
C PRO A 85 -11.13 -5.43 22.54
N GLU A 86 -12.34 -5.46 23.11
CA GLU A 86 -12.55 -5.34 24.55
C GLU A 86 -12.04 -6.58 25.29
N ARG A 87 -12.30 -7.77 24.71
CA ARG A 87 -11.84 -9.04 25.28
C ARG A 87 -10.47 -9.47 24.75
N MET A 88 -9.92 -8.74 23.77
CA MET A 88 -8.70 -9.07 23.04
C MET A 88 -8.73 -10.49 22.46
N VAL A 89 -9.83 -10.84 21.79
CA VAL A 89 -10.07 -12.13 21.16
C VAL A 89 -10.19 -11.94 19.65
N LEU A 90 -9.46 -12.77 18.90
CA LEU A 90 -9.60 -12.86 17.45
C LEU A 90 -10.28 -14.17 17.07
N GLU A 91 -11.11 -14.11 16.03
CA GLU A 91 -11.64 -15.30 15.36
C GLU A 91 -10.78 -15.59 14.13
N VAL A 92 -10.09 -16.74 14.16
CA VAL A 92 -9.10 -17.14 13.15
C VAL A 92 -9.45 -18.54 12.65
N ALA A 93 -9.99 -18.63 11.45
CA ALA A 93 -10.38 -19.92 10.82
C ALA A 93 -11.23 -20.83 11.75
N GLY A 94 -12.19 -20.24 12.47
CA GLY A 94 -13.09 -20.95 13.38
C GLY A 94 -12.60 -21.10 14.83
N ASP A 95 -11.32 -20.81 15.10
CA ASP A 95 -10.77 -20.81 16.45
C ASP A 95 -10.83 -19.42 17.08
N LYS A 96 -10.93 -19.37 18.43
CA LYS A 96 -10.75 -18.14 19.20
C LYS A 96 -9.33 -18.06 19.73
N VAL A 97 -8.61 -16.99 19.35
CA VAL A 97 -7.26 -16.71 19.82
C VAL A 97 -7.30 -15.50 20.76
N LYS A 98 -6.95 -15.73 22.04
CA LYS A 98 -6.85 -14.67 23.04
C LYS A 98 -5.45 -14.08 23.04
N ALA A 99 -5.35 -12.76 23.15
CA ALA A 99 -4.11 -12.02 23.25
C ALA A 99 -4.02 -11.24 24.58
N ASP A 100 -2.79 -10.98 25.04
CA ASP A 100 -2.49 -10.03 26.13
C ASP A 100 -2.15 -8.64 25.57
N ALA A 101 -1.74 -8.61 24.30
CA ALA A 101 -1.57 -7.41 23.49
C ALA A 101 -1.91 -7.71 22.01
N LEU A 102 -2.55 -6.76 21.34
CA LEU A 102 -3.02 -6.92 19.96
C LEU A 102 -2.51 -5.81 19.07
N VAL A 103 -1.83 -6.16 17.97
CA VAL A 103 -1.38 -5.23 16.94
C VAL A 103 -2.09 -5.53 15.62
N LEU A 104 -2.91 -4.60 15.16
CA LEU A 104 -3.66 -4.70 13.91
C LEU A 104 -2.87 -4.04 12.77
N SER A 105 -2.31 -4.84 11.88
CA SER A 105 -1.56 -4.42 10.69
C SER A 105 -2.05 -5.12 9.41
N PRO A 106 -3.38 -5.32 9.21
CA PRO A 106 -3.90 -6.11 8.10
C PRO A 106 -3.81 -5.39 6.75
N GLY A 107 -3.37 -4.13 6.73
CA GLY A 107 -3.34 -3.30 5.54
C GLY A 107 -4.73 -2.89 5.08
N ALA A 108 -4.88 -2.64 3.77
CA ALA A 108 -6.15 -2.27 3.13
C ALA A 108 -6.55 -3.32 2.10
N ARG A 109 -7.85 -3.51 1.92
CA ARG A 109 -8.44 -4.33 0.85
C ARG A 109 -8.68 -3.48 -0.38
N LEU A 110 -8.53 -4.10 -1.54
CA LEU A 110 -8.79 -3.49 -2.84
C LEU A 110 -10.22 -3.79 -3.29
N THR A 111 -10.89 -2.80 -3.86
CA THR A 111 -12.22 -2.98 -4.43
C THR A 111 -12.39 -2.14 -5.70
N MET A 112 -13.16 -2.66 -6.65
CA MET A 112 -13.61 -1.95 -7.84
C MET A 112 -15.10 -1.58 -7.77
N GLU A 113 -15.80 -1.92 -6.68
CA GLU A 113 -17.24 -1.66 -6.50
C GLU A 113 -17.65 -0.19 -6.79
N PRO A 114 -16.84 0.83 -6.41
CA PRO A 114 -17.22 2.21 -6.70
C PRO A 114 -17.14 2.59 -8.19
N LEU A 115 -16.65 1.69 -9.05
CA LEU A 115 -16.59 1.90 -10.51
C LEU A 115 -17.31 0.77 -11.25
N PRO A 116 -18.64 0.83 -11.37
CA PRO A 116 -19.43 -0.15 -12.11
C PRO A 116 -18.92 -0.34 -13.55
N GLY A 117 -18.89 -1.59 -14.00
CA GLY A 117 -18.37 -1.97 -15.33
C GLY A 117 -16.84 -2.16 -15.40
N ALA A 118 -16.10 -1.85 -14.35
CA ALA A 118 -14.63 -2.05 -14.34
C ALA A 118 -14.22 -3.51 -14.22
N ALA A 119 -15.02 -4.33 -13.52
CA ALA A 119 -14.74 -5.75 -13.35
C ALA A 119 -14.66 -6.47 -14.71
N GLY A 120 -13.61 -7.25 -14.94
CA GLY A 120 -13.39 -7.97 -16.20
C GLY A 120 -12.87 -7.10 -17.37
N VAL A 121 -12.76 -5.79 -17.19
CA VAL A 121 -12.26 -4.83 -18.20
C VAL A 121 -10.99 -4.13 -17.75
N ALA A 122 -10.99 -3.62 -16.52
CA ALA A 122 -9.89 -2.83 -16.00
C ALA A 122 -8.78 -3.69 -15.39
N HIS A 123 -7.57 -3.46 -15.82
CA HIS A 123 -6.36 -3.96 -15.18
C HIS A 123 -5.97 -3.14 -13.96
N GLN A 124 -5.17 -3.70 -13.07
CA GLN A 124 -4.56 -3.00 -11.94
C GLN A 124 -3.19 -3.65 -11.61
N PHE A 125 -2.41 -3.08 -10.70
CA PHE A 125 -1.07 -3.58 -10.35
C PHE A 125 -0.80 -3.52 -8.83
N TYR A 126 -1.83 -3.39 -8.02
CA TYR A 126 -1.72 -3.27 -6.57
C TYR A 126 -1.61 -4.61 -5.83
N ASP A 127 -1.75 -5.72 -6.55
CA ASP A 127 -1.33 -7.05 -6.14
C ASP A 127 -0.41 -7.69 -7.20
N LEU A 128 0.35 -8.71 -6.79
CA LEU A 128 1.41 -9.29 -7.62
C LEU A 128 0.87 -9.97 -8.88
N ASP A 129 -0.21 -10.74 -8.74
CA ASP A 129 -0.81 -11.46 -9.85
C ASP A 129 -1.42 -10.51 -10.87
N ALA A 130 -2.05 -9.43 -10.41
CA ALA A 130 -2.58 -8.40 -11.29
C ALA A 130 -1.46 -7.62 -11.99
N ALA A 131 -0.35 -7.34 -11.31
CA ALA A 131 0.81 -6.71 -11.95
C ALA A 131 1.40 -7.59 -13.06
N LEU A 132 1.45 -8.91 -12.85
CA LEU A 132 1.88 -9.88 -13.86
C LEU A 132 0.90 -9.91 -15.05
N ARG A 133 -0.42 -10.00 -14.79
CA ARG A 133 -1.45 -9.97 -15.85
C ARG A 133 -1.39 -8.67 -16.66
N LEU A 134 -1.23 -7.52 -15.99
CA LEU A 134 -1.05 -6.25 -16.69
C LEU A 134 0.23 -6.26 -17.54
N GLY A 135 1.32 -6.82 -17.02
CA GLY A 135 2.57 -7.00 -17.76
C GLY A 135 2.36 -7.77 -19.07
N ASN A 136 1.64 -8.89 -19.01
CA ASN A 136 1.30 -9.70 -20.20
C ASN A 136 0.40 -8.94 -21.17
N ALA A 137 -0.64 -8.23 -20.65
CA ALA A 137 -1.51 -7.41 -21.50
C ALA A 137 -0.75 -6.29 -22.22
N LEU A 138 0.24 -5.68 -21.54
CA LEU A 138 1.13 -4.69 -22.16
C LEU A 138 2.02 -5.30 -23.22
N ASP A 139 2.46 -6.57 -23.11
CA ASP A 139 3.20 -7.26 -24.14
C ASP A 139 2.36 -7.53 -25.40
N GLU A 140 1.11 -7.89 -25.23
CA GLU A 140 0.17 -8.15 -26.32
C GLU A 140 -0.41 -6.88 -26.95
N PHE A 141 -0.37 -5.74 -26.23
CA PHE A 141 -0.95 -4.48 -26.67
C PHE A 141 -0.30 -3.96 -27.95
N LYS A 142 -1.08 -3.77 -28.99
CA LYS A 142 -0.60 -3.40 -30.35
C LYS A 142 -0.59 -1.90 -30.61
N GLY A 143 -1.00 -1.08 -29.67
CA GLY A 143 -1.12 0.36 -29.81
C GLY A 143 -2.55 0.83 -29.55
N GLY A 144 -2.77 2.14 -29.52
CA GLY A 144 -4.06 2.74 -29.18
C GLY A 144 -4.00 3.57 -27.91
N ARG A 145 -5.13 3.72 -27.22
CA ARG A 145 -5.31 4.61 -26.06
C ARG A 145 -5.19 3.81 -24.77
N VAL A 146 -4.14 4.09 -24.00
CA VAL A 146 -4.00 3.61 -22.63
C VAL A 146 -4.58 4.66 -21.70
N LEU A 147 -5.57 4.30 -20.89
CA LEU A 147 -6.14 5.16 -19.88
C LEU A 147 -5.85 4.61 -18.50
N MET A 148 -5.21 5.42 -17.66
CA MET A 148 -5.04 5.13 -16.24
C MET A 148 -6.00 5.97 -15.42
N ALA A 149 -6.70 5.38 -14.45
CA ALA A 149 -7.69 6.09 -13.66
C ALA A 149 -7.64 5.73 -12.18
N VAL A 150 -7.64 6.74 -11.30
CA VAL A 150 -7.80 6.55 -9.85
C VAL A 150 -9.29 6.49 -9.53
N ILE A 151 -9.75 5.36 -8.98
CA ILE A 151 -11.18 5.20 -8.63
C ILE A 151 -11.56 6.15 -7.49
N ALA A 152 -10.83 6.10 -6.39
CA ALA A 152 -11.05 6.97 -5.24
C ALA A 152 -9.81 7.01 -4.32
N PRO A 153 -9.44 8.17 -3.76
CA PRO A 153 -8.53 8.26 -2.62
C PRO A 153 -9.27 7.94 -1.30
N PRO A 154 -8.57 7.55 -0.22
CA PRO A 154 -7.14 7.30 -0.18
C PRO A 154 -6.77 5.92 -0.75
N TYR A 155 -5.59 5.81 -1.31
CA TYR A 155 -5.00 4.56 -1.77
C TYR A 155 -3.56 4.43 -1.25
N LYS A 156 -3.04 3.20 -1.20
CA LYS A 156 -1.66 2.96 -0.74
C LYS A 156 -0.64 3.41 -1.77
N CYS A 157 0.51 3.92 -1.30
CA CYS A 157 1.62 4.40 -2.11
C CYS A 157 1.22 5.49 -3.12
N PRO A 158 1.01 6.75 -2.69
CA PRO A 158 0.58 7.83 -3.57
C PRO A 158 1.48 8.08 -4.79
N ALA A 159 2.74 7.69 -4.73
CA ALA A 159 3.68 7.78 -5.87
C ALA A 159 3.45 6.66 -6.91
N ALA A 160 2.88 5.51 -6.52
CA ALA A 160 2.80 4.33 -7.40
C ALA A 160 2.01 4.53 -8.70
N PRO A 161 0.86 5.24 -8.74
CA PRO A 161 0.16 5.51 -9.99
C PRO A 161 1.02 6.31 -10.97
N HIS A 162 1.73 7.31 -10.45
CA HIS A 162 2.57 8.18 -11.26
C HIS A 162 3.82 7.45 -11.76
N GLU A 163 4.44 6.65 -10.91
CA GLU A 163 5.53 5.75 -11.29
C GLU A 163 5.09 4.78 -12.39
N ALA A 164 3.95 4.12 -12.20
CA ALA A 164 3.42 3.18 -13.19
C ALA A 164 3.14 3.86 -14.53
N ALA A 165 2.56 5.06 -14.55
CA ALA A 165 2.31 5.81 -15.78
C ALA A 165 3.62 6.08 -16.55
N LEU A 166 4.66 6.55 -15.86
CA LEU A 166 5.97 6.84 -16.46
C LEU A 166 6.65 5.56 -16.99
N LEU A 167 6.61 4.48 -16.24
CA LEU A 167 7.25 3.21 -16.61
C LEU A 167 6.48 2.47 -17.71
N ILE A 168 5.14 2.51 -17.71
CA ILE A 168 4.33 1.95 -18.79
C ILE A 168 4.57 2.74 -20.07
N HIS A 169 4.60 4.08 -20.01
CA HIS A 169 4.92 4.90 -21.16
C HIS A 169 6.29 4.52 -21.72
N GLU A 170 7.33 4.42 -20.88
CA GLU A 170 8.66 4.00 -21.33
C GLU A 170 8.65 2.62 -21.97
N ARG A 171 7.96 1.63 -21.38
CA ARG A 171 7.85 0.28 -21.91
C ARG A 171 7.22 0.26 -23.29
N LEU A 172 6.10 0.96 -23.46
CA LEU A 172 5.40 1.01 -24.75
C LEU A 172 6.19 1.77 -25.81
N SER A 173 6.89 2.84 -25.43
CA SER A 173 7.75 3.62 -26.34
C SER A 173 8.95 2.81 -26.88
N ARG A 174 9.36 1.74 -26.19
CA ARG A 174 10.47 0.87 -26.61
C ARG A 174 10.02 -0.30 -27.49
N LYS A 175 8.70 -0.50 -27.66
CA LYS A 175 8.21 -1.58 -28.51
C LYS A 175 8.55 -1.31 -29.97
N PRO A 176 9.08 -2.31 -30.70
CA PRO A 176 9.31 -2.16 -32.13
C PRO A 176 7.97 -2.15 -32.89
N GLY A 177 7.87 -1.32 -33.91
CA GLY A 177 6.70 -1.27 -34.80
C GLY A 177 6.15 0.14 -34.99
N PRO A 178 5.29 0.33 -36.02
CA PRO A 178 4.72 1.63 -36.35
C PRO A 178 3.53 2.01 -35.46
N GLU A 179 3.14 1.14 -34.53
CA GLU A 179 1.94 1.30 -33.72
C GLU A 179 2.13 2.41 -32.71
N ARG A 180 1.33 3.46 -32.89
CA ARG A 180 1.33 4.62 -31.97
C ARG A 180 0.42 4.33 -30.80
N PHE A 181 0.81 4.80 -29.63
CA PHE A 181 -0.05 4.82 -28.45
C PHE A 181 -0.13 6.22 -27.87
N SER A 182 -1.22 6.48 -27.12
CA SER A 182 -1.33 7.59 -26.21
C SER A 182 -1.55 7.07 -24.80
N LEU A 183 -1.08 7.81 -23.79
CA LEU A 183 -1.33 7.51 -22.38
C LEU A 183 -1.98 8.72 -21.72
N SER A 184 -3.15 8.49 -21.14
CA SER A 184 -3.90 9.48 -20.37
C SER A 184 -4.05 9.03 -18.92
N PHE A 185 -4.03 9.99 -17.99
CA PHE A 185 -4.18 9.77 -16.55
C PHE A 185 -5.34 10.59 -16.00
N VAL A 186 -6.27 9.97 -15.30
CA VAL A 186 -7.44 10.63 -14.69
C VAL A 186 -7.46 10.36 -13.20
N THR A 187 -7.66 11.38 -12.38
CA THR A 187 -7.77 11.26 -10.93
C THR A 187 -8.75 12.28 -10.35
N PRO A 188 -9.54 11.93 -9.31
CA PRO A 188 -10.32 12.89 -8.56
C PRO A 188 -9.48 13.85 -7.71
N GLU A 189 -8.19 13.57 -7.54
CA GLU A 189 -7.27 14.46 -6.82
C GLU A 189 -7.01 15.76 -7.60
N PRO A 190 -6.86 16.91 -6.92
CA PRO A 190 -6.66 18.21 -7.59
C PRO A 190 -5.27 18.36 -8.24
N GLN A 191 -4.33 17.53 -7.83
CA GLN A 191 -2.94 17.48 -8.34
C GLN A 191 -2.29 16.13 -8.01
N PRO A 192 -1.13 15.80 -8.58
CA PRO A 192 -0.36 14.63 -8.16
C PRO A 192 0.04 14.74 -6.68
N MET A 193 -0.16 13.63 -5.93
CA MET A 193 0.29 13.50 -4.54
C MET A 193 -0.02 14.74 -3.67
N PRO A 194 -1.29 15.17 -3.51
CA PRO A 194 -1.65 16.45 -2.91
C PRO A 194 -1.08 16.66 -1.50
N VAL A 195 -0.95 15.58 -0.72
CA VAL A 195 -0.38 15.63 0.65
C VAL A 195 1.12 15.93 0.64
N ALA A 196 1.83 15.66 -0.47
CA ALA A 196 3.24 16.01 -0.63
C ALA A 196 3.47 17.48 -1.03
N GLY A 197 2.40 18.23 -1.28
CA GLY A 197 2.45 19.67 -1.58
C GLY A 197 2.57 20.01 -3.06
N ALA A 198 2.42 21.30 -3.34
CA ALA A 198 2.33 21.82 -4.71
C ALA A 198 3.62 21.60 -5.52
N THR A 199 4.79 21.77 -4.88
CA THR A 199 6.10 21.58 -5.54
C THR A 199 6.28 20.19 -6.09
N VAL A 200 5.93 19.15 -5.30
CA VAL A 200 5.99 17.75 -5.74
C VAL A 200 4.98 17.49 -6.85
N GLY A 201 3.76 18.05 -6.71
CA GLY A 201 2.73 17.95 -7.74
C GLY A 201 3.15 18.55 -9.07
N ALA A 202 3.77 19.74 -9.04
CA ALA A 202 4.27 20.42 -10.24
C ALA A 202 5.38 19.61 -10.95
N ALA A 203 6.32 19.06 -10.19
CA ALA A 203 7.39 18.24 -10.76
C ALA A 203 6.87 16.97 -11.44
N VAL A 204 5.85 16.33 -10.88
CA VAL A 204 5.22 15.16 -11.53
C VAL A 204 4.47 15.56 -12.80
N ARG A 205 3.79 16.72 -12.81
CA ARG A 205 3.16 17.28 -14.03
C ARG A 205 4.18 17.50 -15.13
N GLU A 206 5.33 18.11 -14.80
CA GLU A 206 6.43 18.33 -15.74
C GLU A 206 6.94 17.01 -16.33
N LEU A 207 7.09 15.96 -15.51
CA LEU A 207 7.47 14.62 -15.98
C LEU A 207 6.43 14.03 -16.96
N TYR A 208 5.15 14.33 -16.80
CA TYR A 208 4.09 13.92 -17.73
C TYR A 208 4.17 14.70 -19.04
N GLU A 209 4.31 16.04 -18.98
CA GLU A 209 4.43 16.92 -20.14
C GLU A 209 5.62 16.51 -21.02
N GLN A 210 6.79 16.27 -20.41
CA GLN A 210 8.00 15.83 -21.10
C GLN A 210 7.83 14.51 -21.86
N ARG A 211 6.81 13.71 -21.52
CA ARG A 211 6.49 12.40 -22.14
C ARG A 211 5.23 12.43 -23.00
N GLY A 212 4.54 13.55 -23.08
CA GLY A 212 3.25 13.63 -23.78
C GLY A 212 2.15 12.83 -23.09
N ILE A 213 2.26 12.58 -21.77
CA ILE A 213 1.19 11.96 -20.97
C ILE A 213 0.15 13.03 -20.65
N THR A 214 -1.08 12.86 -21.12
CA THR A 214 -2.17 13.76 -20.81
C THR A 214 -2.75 13.45 -19.43
N ALA A 215 -2.86 14.44 -18.54
CA ALA A 215 -3.40 14.22 -17.21
C ALA A 215 -4.60 15.11 -16.91
N ARG A 216 -5.68 14.53 -16.38
CA ARG A 216 -6.89 15.22 -15.93
C ARG A 216 -7.01 15.06 -14.42
N PHE A 217 -6.80 16.17 -13.71
CA PHE A 217 -6.98 16.27 -12.27
C PHE A 217 -8.37 16.79 -11.94
N GLY A 218 -8.97 16.32 -10.82
CA GLY A 218 -10.35 16.61 -10.46
C GLY A 218 -11.39 15.79 -11.23
N GLY A 219 -10.96 14.90 -12.13
CA GLY A 219 -11.84 14.00 -12.90
C GLY A 219 -12.23 12.77 -12.07
N LYS A 220 -13.49 12.64 -11.69
CA LYS A 220 -14.01 11.51 -10.91
C LYS A 220 -14.55 10.42 -11.81
N PRO A 221 -13.94 9.21 -11.87
CA PRO A 221 -14.51 8.07 -12.57
C PRO A 221 -15.84 7.63 -11.95
N VAL A 222 -16.85 7.34 -12.78
CA VAL A 222 -18.18 6.92 -12.29
C VAL A 222 -18.69 5.64 -12.90
N ARG A 223 -18.29 5.31 -14.15
CA ARG A 223 -18.71 4.09 -14.84
C ARG A 223 -17.76 3.72 -15.98
N VAL A 224 -17.62 2.43 -16.21
CA VAL A 224 -16.96 1.89 -17.41
C VAL A 224 -18.03 1.33 -18.35
N HIS A 225 -17.99 1.74 -19.60
CA HIS A 225 -18.80 1.22 -20.70
C HIS A 225 -17.89 0.40 -21.62
N SER A 226 -18.18 -0.88 -21.77
CA SER A 226 -17.42 -1.76 -22.66
C SER A 226 -18.37 -2.79 -23.29
N PRO A 227 -18.18 -3.13 -24.57
CA PRO A 227 -18.92 -4.18 -25.24
C PRO A 227 -18.53 -5.60 -24.77
N SER A 228 -17.48 -5.72 -23.96
CA SER A 228 -17.00 -7.01 -23.47
C SER A 228 -17.97 -7.62 -22.46
N SER A 229 -18.37 -8.86 -22.71
CA SER A 229 -19.19 -9.69 -21.80
C SER A 229 -18.35 -10.61 -20.92
N THR A 230 -17.19 -10.16 -20.43
CA THR A 230 -16.40 -10.97 -19.48
C THR A 230 -17.25 -11.26 -18.24
N PRO A 231 -17.34 -12.53 -17.79
CA PRO A 231 -18.13 -12.85 -16.60
C PRO A 231 -17.75 -12.00 -15.40
N ALA A 232 -18.76 -11.57 -14.63
CA ALA A 232 -18.52 -10.81 -13.41
C ALA A 232 -17.56 -11.56 -12.48
N GLY A 233 -16.54 -10.86 -11.97
CA GLY A 233 -15.53 -11.43 -11.06
C GLY A 233 -14.30 -12.04 -11.73
N SER A 234 -14.28 -12.20 -13.05
CA SER A 234 -13.05 -12.64 -13.74
C SER A 234 -12.12 -11.44 -14.02
N PRO A 235 -10.85 -11.52 -13.65
CA PRO A 235 -9.90 -10.46 -14.00
C PRO A 235 -9.62 -10.46 -15.49
N PRO A 236 -9.35 -9.29 -16.12
CA PRO A 236 -9.02 -9.23 -17.53
C PRO A 236 -7.66 -9.90 -17.79
N SER A 237 -7.57 -10.68 -18.87
CA SER A 237 -6.32 -11.31 -19.34
C SER A 237 -5.67 -10.56 -20.49
N ARG A 238 -6.41 -9.69 -21.17
CA ARG A 238 -5.98 -8.91 -22.35
C ARG A 238 -6.56 -7.50 -22.32
N ALA A 239 -6.07 -6.62 -23.18
CA ALA A 239 -6.64 -5.30 -23.42
C ALA A 239 -8.09 -5.41 -23.95
N VAL A 240 -8.96 -4.56 -23.43
CA VAL A 240 -10.37 -4.48 -23.81
C VAL A 240 -10.72 -3.01 -24.01
N ALA A 241 -11.30 -2.68 -25.18
CA ALA A 241 -11.69 -1.31 -25.51
C ALA A 241 -13.01 -0.91 -24.81
N GLY A 242 -13.17 0.40 -24.58
CA GLY A 242 -14.37 0.96 -23.98
C GLY A 242 -14.28 2.46 -23.77
N GLU A 243 -15.14 2.95 -22.90
CA GLU A 243 -15.19 4.36 -22.48
C GLU A 243 -15.31 4.45 -20.96
N LEU A 244 -14.56 5.35 -20.36
CA LEU A 244 -14.67 5.73 -18.95
C LEU A 244 -15.53 6.99 -18.85
N GLU A 245 -16.66 6.89 -18.18
CA GLU A 245 -17.51 8.03 -17.87
C GLU A 245 -17.03 8.71 -16.59
N LEU A 246 -16.95 10.04 -16.62
CA LEU A 246 -16.59 10.89 -15.50
C LEU A 246 -17.81 11.58 -14.92
N GLY A 247 -17.71 12.06 -13.68
CA GLY A 247 -18.81 12.68 -12.95
C GLY A 247 -19.39 13.95 -13.56
N ASP A 248 -18.70 14.58 -14.50
CA ASP A 248 -19.19 15.71 -15.29
C ASP A 248 -19.83 15.31 -16.62
N GLY A 249 -20.02 14.00 -16.86
CA GLY A 249 -20.59 13.44 -18.08
C GLY A 249 -19.61 13.26 -19.23
N THR A 250 -18.33 13.67 -19.07
CA THR A 250 -17.31 13.41 -20.09
C THR A 250 -17.04 11.92 -20.21
N ARG A 251 -16.79 11.43 -21.43
CA ARG A 251 -16.40 10.06 -21.73
C ARG A 251 -15.00 10.04 -22.32
N GLU A 252 -14.11 9.29 -21.67
CA GLU A 252 -12.72 9.09 -22.08
C GLU A 252 -12.58 7.71 -22.73
N PRO A 253 -12.35 7.63 -24.04
CA PRO A 253 -12.23 6.36 -24.72
C PRO A 253 -10.85 5.70 -24.42
N PHE A 254 -10.85 4.37 -24.32
CA PHE A 254 -9.64 3.57 -24.10
C PHE A 254 -9.64 2.28 -24.94
N ASP A 255 -8.43 1.79 -25.20
CA ASP A 255 -8.18 0.47 -25.77
C ASP A 255 -7.53 -0.46 -24.71
N LEU A 256 -6.94 0.13 -23.68
CA LEU A 256 -6.49 -0.53 -22.45
C LEU A 256 -6.79 0.37 -21.24
N LEU A 257 -7.60 -0.14 -20.30
CA LEU A 257 -7.91 0.55 -19.04
C LEU A 257 -7.09 -0.03 -17.89
N ILE A 258 -6.40 0.83 -17.15
CA ILE A 258 -5.68 0.50 -15.91
C ILE A 258 -6.26 1.35 -14.79
N VAL A 259 -6.69 0.73 -13.70
CA VAL A 259 -7.24 1.48 -12.58
C VAL A 259 -6.39 1.32 -11.32
N ILE A 260 -6.39 2.36 -10.52
CA ILE A 260 -5.98 2.32 -9.13
C ILE A 260 -7.24 2.01 -8.33
N PRO A 261 -7.38 0.79 -7.79
CA PRO A 261 -8.58 0.37 -7.08
C PRO A 261 -8.87 1.26 -5.88
N ALA A 262 -10.13 1.39 -5.51
CA ALA A 262 -10.46 1.95 -4.21
C ALA A 262 -9.94 1.04 -3.08
N HIS A 263 -9.61 1.63 -1.96
CA HIS A 263 -9.08 0.92 -0.79
C HIS A 263 -10.06 1.03 0.37
N THR A 264 -10.24 -0.05 1.10
CA THR A 264 -11.13 -0.13 2.27
C THR A 264 -10.43 -0.86 3.42
N ALA A 265 -10.88 -0.62 4.64
CA ALA A 265 -10.48 -1.47 5.75
C ALA A 265 -11.00 -2.91 5.56
N PRO A 266 -10.29 -3.93 6.07
CA PRO A 266 -10.74 -5.31 6.03
C PRO A 266 -12.10 -5.52 6.70
N ALA A 267 -12.92 -6.42 6.13
CA ALA A 267 -14.31 -6.62 6.53
C ALA A 267 -14.47 -7.07 8.00
N PHE A 268 -13.52 -7.83 8.54
CA PHE A 268 -13.57 -8.31 9.93
C PHE A 268 -13.53 -7.17 10.99
N LEU A 269 -13.20 -5.95 10.57
CA LEU A 269 -13.22 -4.77 11.45
C LEU A 269 -14.57 -4.06 11.50
N ARG A 270 -15.55 -4.40 10.65
CA ARG A 270 -16.81 -3.65 10.54
C ARG A 270 -17.61 -3.60 11.84
N GLU A 271 -17.67 -4.72 12.56
CA GLU A 271 -18.47 -4.87 13.78
C GLU A 271 -17.63 -4.73 15.06
N SER A 272 -16.33 -4.42 14.93
CA SER A 272 -15.40 -4.38 16.06
C SER A 272 -15.47 -3.11 16.91
N GLY A 273 -16.13 -2.07 16.44
CA GLY A 273 -16.07 -0.74 17.07
C GLY A 273 -14.76 0.03 16.84
N LEU A 274 -13.81 -0.55 16.07
CA LEU A 274 -12.51 0.08 15.79
C LEU A 274 -12.56 1.09 14.64
N LEU A 275 -13.51 0.94 13.72
CA LEU A 275 -13.63 1.83 12.56
C LEU A 275 -14.29 3.15 12.96
N SER A 276 -13.69 4.26 12.59
CA SER A 276 -14.30 5.58 12.67
C SER A 276 -15.22 5.86 11.47
N GLY A 277 -15.95 6.98 11.51
CA GLY A 277 -16.93 7.35 10.47
C GLY A 277 -16.36 7.50 9.06
N ASN A 278 -15.02 7.57 8.91
CA ASN A 278 -14.34 7.58 7.62
C ASN A 278 -13.97 6.17 7.11
N GLY A 279 -14.35 5.11 7.82
CA GLY A 279 -14.12 3.72 7.43
C GLY A 279 -12.72 3.17 7.74
N TRP A 280 -11.89 3.88 8.49
CA TRP A 280 -10.54 3.47 8.89
C TRP A 280 -10.38 3.44 10.41
N VAL A 281 -9.35 2.77 10.91
CA VAL A 281 -9.06 2.74 12.35
C VAL A 281 -8.36 4.03 12.77
N SER A 282 -9.00 4.77 13.69
CA SER A 282 -8.37 5.95 14.31
C SER A 282 -7.41 5.53 15.40
N VAL A 283 -6.22 6.14 15.43
CA VAL A 283 -5.17 5.88 16.41
C VAL A 283 -4.57 7.18 16.93
N SER A 284 -3.98 7.12 18.12
CA SER A 284 -3.11 8.18 18.61
C SER A 284 -1.92 8.35 17.66
N ARG A 285 -1.63 9.60 17.30
CA ARG A 285 -0.63 9.91 16.27
C ARG A 285 0.77 9.40 16.58
N ASP A 286 1.18 9.44 17.84
CA ASP A 286 2.54 9.13 18.29
C ASP A 286 2.67 7.74 18.92
N THR A 287 1.62 7.24 19.59
CA THR A 287 1.63 5.92 20.24
C THR A 287 0.98 4.82 19.43
N LEU A 288 0.17 5.19 18.40
CA LEU A 288 -0.57 4.28 17.53
C LEU A 288 -1.59 3.38 18.28
N ALA A 289 -1.88 3.75 19.53
CA ALA A 289 -2.91 3.11 20.34
C ALA A 289 -4.31 3.45 19.80
N THR A 290 -5.20 2.47 19.83
CA THR A 290 -6.62 2.65 19.55
C THR A 290 -7.36 3.14 20.83
N SER A 291 -8.68 3.31 20.76
CA SER A 291 -9.50 3.57 21.92
C SER A 291 -9.63 2.37 22.88
N PHE A 292 -9.23 1.19 22.46
CA PHE A 292 -9.28 -0.03 23.29
C PHE A 292 -7.90 -0.28 23.92
N GLU A 293 -7.90 -0.49 25.23
CA GLU A 293 -6.65 -0.74 25.96
C GLU A 293 -5.96 -2.04 25.49
N GLY A 294 -4.65 -1.98 25.23
CA GLY A 294 -3.87 -3.13 24.77
C GLY A 294 -4.04 -3.44 23.29
N VAL A 295 -4.73 -2.59 22.53
CA VAL A 295 -4.93 -2.72 21.11
C VAL A 295 -4.31 -1.55 20.36
N TRP A 296 -3.44 -1.85 19.43
CA TRP A 296 -2.78 -0.90 18.50
C TRP A 296 -3.17 -1.20 17.07
N ALA A 297 -3.16 -0.17 16.22
CA ALA A 297 -3.29 -0.35 14.78
C ALA A 297 -2.22 0.44 14.02
N ILE A 298 -1.69 -0.15 12.95
CA ILE A 298 -0.57 0.41 12.18
C ILE A 298 -0.72 0.17 10.69
N GLY A 299 -0.07 1.00 9.89
CA GLY A 299 -0.03 0.89 8.44
C GLY A 299 -1.34 1.29 7.76
N ASP A 300 -1.62 0.70 6.59
CA ASP A 300 -2.68 1.18 5.69
C ASP A 300 -4.10 1.10 6.26
N VAL A 301 -4.33 0.33 7.32
CA VAL A 301 -5.63 0.26 8.00
C VAL A 301 -5.95 1.51 8.81
N THR A 302 -4.94 2.34 9.13
CA THR A 302 -5.08 3.48 10.02
C THR A 302 -5.50 4.78 9.31
N HIS A 303 -6.16 5.65 10.07
CA HIS A 303 -6.36 7.06 9.75
C HIS A 303 -5.61 7.92 10.76
N ILE A 304 -4.59 8.62 10.29
CA ILE A 304 -3.81 9.56 11.09
C ILE A 304 -3.94 10.93 10.42
N PRO A 305 -4.73 11.86 11.00
CA PRO A 305 -4.94 13.17 10.41
C PRO A 305 -3.66 14.02 10.47
N LEU A 306 -3.48 14.87 9.46
CA LEU A 306 -2.35 15.78 9.33
C LEU A 306 -2.77 17.23 9.62
N ALA A 307 -1.81 18.03 10.08
CA ALA A 307 -1.98 19.48 10.13
C ALA A 307 -2.20 20.02 8.70
N GLY A 308 -3.11 20.95 8.55
CA GLY A 308 -3.47 21.47 7.22
C GLY A 308 -4.46 20.60 6.42
N GLY A 309 -4.91 19.47 6.99
CA GLY A 309 -5.90 18.59 6.38
C GLY A 309 -5.30 17.35 5.70
N GLY A 310 -6.20 16.43 5.30
CA GLY A 310 -5.80 15.13 4.77
C GLY A 310 -5.35 14.14 5.85
N MET A 311 -4.66 13.09 5.43
CA MET A 311 -4.19 12.02 6.30
C MET A 311 -2.78 11.61 5.92
N LEU A 312 -2.07 10.98 6.85
CA LEU A 312 -0.76 10.38 6.60
C LEU A 312 -0.86 9.39 5.42
N PRO A 313 0.02 9.51 4.41
CA PRO A 313 -0.01 8.61 3.27
C PRO A 313 0.11 7.14 3.68
N LYS A 314 -0.71 6.29 3.08
CA LYS A 314 -0.63 4.84 3.23
C LYS A 314 0.61 4.33 2.50
N ALA A 315 1.76 4.25 3.19
CA ALA A 315 3.03 3.85 2.60
C ALA A 315 3.81 2.88 3.49
N GLY A 316 4.53 1.94 2.86
CA GLY A 316 5.27 0.90 3.57
C GLY A 316 6.33 1.43 4.53
N VAL A 317 6.96 2.57 4.21
CA VAL A 317 7.96 3.21 5.08
C VAL A 317 7.35 3.70 6.40
N PHE A 318 6.15 4.30 6.35
CA PHE A 318 5.43 4.70 7.55
C PHE A 318 4.91 3.48 8.32
N ALA A 319 4.40 2.47 7.61
CA ALA A 319 3.96 1.23 8.26
C ALA A 319 5.11 0.54 9.00
N ARG A 320 6.33 0.53 8.44
CA ARG A 320 7.53 0.01 9.08
C ARG A 320 7.88 0.80 10.35
N ALA A 321 8.04 2.11 10.23
CA ALA A 321 8.38 2.98 11.37
C ALA A 321 7.31 2.88 12.48
N ALA A 322 6.03 2.81 12.10
CA ALA A 322 4.93 2.57 13.01
C ALA A 322 5.05 1.20 13.72
N GLY A 323 5.45 0.15 13.01
CA GLY A 323 5.69 -1.17 13.57
C GLY A 323 6.84 -1.19 14.59
N GLU A 324 7.94 -0.53 14.26
CA GLU A 324 9.08 -0.36 15.18
C GLU A 324 8.67 0.44 16.43
N GLY A 325 7.91 1.54 16.25
CA GLY A 325 7.42 2.38 17.35
C GLY A 325 6.44 1.66 18.27
N VAL A 326 5.43 0.99 17.71
CA VAL A 326 4.40 0.30 18.51
C VAL A 326 4.97 -0.85 19.34
N ALA A 327 6.04 -1.49 18.87
CA ALA A 327 6.69 -2.58 19.60
C ALA A 327 7.16 -2.17 20.99
N HIS A 328 7.64 -0.94 21.15
CA HIS A 328 8.04 -0.42 22.46
C HIS A 328 6.86 -0.24 23.41
N GLY A 329 5.73 0.25 22.92
CA GLY A 329 4.48 0.38 23.70
C GLY A 329 3.94 -0.98 24.15
N VAL A 330 3.92 -1.95 23.22
CA VAL A 330 3.51 -3.33 23.52
C VAL A 330 4.45 -3.97 24.53
N ALA A 331 5.77 -3.83 24.35
CA ALA A 331 6.75 -4.39 25.30
C ALA A 331 6.61 -3.78 26.69
N ALA A 332 6.39 -2.46 26.79
CA ALA A 332 6.16 -1.78 28.07
C ALA A 332 4.90 -2.32 28.78
N ARG A 333 3.81 -2.56 28.04
CA ARG A 333 2.60 -3.18 28.57
C ARG A 333 2.87 -4.59 29.12
N ILE A 334 3.55 -5.42 28.34
CA ILE A 334 3.81 -6.82 28.69
C ILE A 334 4.75 -6.94 29.90
N LEU A 335 5.76 -6.08 29.98
CA LEU A 335 6.75 -6.08 31.06
C LEU A 335 6.32 -5.26 32.30
N GLY A 336 5.26 -4.47 32.19
CA GLY A 336 4.82 -3.52 33.24
C GLY A 336 5.69 -2.27 33.36
N ALA A 337 6.72 -2.15 32.52
CA ALA A 337 7.62 -0.98 32.44
C ALA A 337 8.33 -0.95 31.06
N PRO A 338 8.81 0.22 30.61
CA PRO A 338 9.62 0.30 29.40
C PRO A 338 10.85 -0.62 29.50
N PRO A 339 11.21 -1.34 28.42
CA PRO A 339 12.39 -2.19 28.41
C PRO A 339 13.66 -1.42 28.80
N ALA A 340 14.50 -2.00 29.66
CA ALA A 340 15.72 -1.35 30.14
C ALA A 340 16.65 -0.97 28.98
N GLY A 341 17.15 0.26 28.99
CA GLY A 341 18.04 0.78 27.94
C GLY A 341 17.33 1.10 26.60
N SER A 342 16.02 0.93 26.51
CA SER A 342 15.27 1.35 25.34
C SER A 342 14.76 2.77 25.50
N THR A 343 15.03 3.63 24.51
CA THR A 343 14.29 4.89 24.36
C THR A 343 12.94 4.54 23.73
N PRO A 344 11.79 4.92 24.34
CA PRO A 344 10.51 4.69 23.71
C PRO A 344 10.51 5.33 22.32
N ALA A 345 10.55 4.51 21.29
CA ALA A 345 10.42 5.00 19.93
C ALA A 345 8.97 5.43 19.75
N ARG A 346 8.76 6.73 19.53
CA ARG A 346 7.46 7.26 19.08
C ARG A 346 7.46 7.31 17.57
N PHE A 347 6.32 7.08 17.00
CA PHE A 347 6.13 7.29 15.58
C PHE A 347 6.15 8.80 15.29
N ASP A 348 7.11 9.26 14.50
CA ASP A 348 7.39 10.67 14.27
C ASP A 348 6.86 11.22 12.94
N GLY A 349 6.22 10.36 12.12
CA GLY A 349 5.66 10.75 10.82
C GLY A 349 6.70 11.09 9.77
N LYS A 350 7.99 10.80 9.99
CA LYS A 350 9.05 11.00 9.00
C LYS A 350 9.19 9.78 8.09
N GLY A 351 9.44 10.05 6.81
CA GLY A 351 9.64 8.98 5.86
C GLY A 351 9.90 9.47 4.46
N GLY A 352 10.35 8.56 3.60
CA GLY A 352 10.61 8.86 2.21
C GLY A 352 10.23 7.71 1.29
N CYS A 353 9.98 8.04 0.03
CA CYS A 353 9.59 7.09 -0.99
C CYS A 353 10.31 7.37 -2.29
N TYR A 354 10.54 6.33 -3.08
CA TYR A 354 11.10 6.44 -4.41
C TYR A 354 9.97 6.51 -5.45
N LEU A 355 10.19 7.31 -6.50
CA LEU A 355 9.35 7.38 -7.69
C LEU A 355 10.24 7.15 -8.91
N GLU A 356 10.18 5.96 -9.51
CA GLU A 356 10.93 5.70 -10.73
C GLU A 356 10.36 6.55 -11.88
N THR A 357 11.25 7.26 -12.55
CA THR A 357 10.89 8.18 -13.62
C THR A 357 11.19 7.62 -15.02
N GLY A 358 11.67 6.38 -15.10
CA GLY A 358 12.18 5.78 -16.33
C GLY A 358 13.64 6.16 -16.60
N LYS A 359 14.19 5.72 -17.74
CA LYS A 359 15.58 5.94 -18.15
C LYS A 359 16.63 5.46 -17.14
N GLY A 360 16.26 4.53 -16.25
CA GLY A 360 17.14 4.02 -15.20
C GLY A 360 17.35 4.99 -14.04
N GLU A 361 16.40 5.86 -13.77
CA GLU A 361 16.42 6.87 -12.72
C GLU A 361 15.16 6.82 -11.86
N ALA A 362 15.28 7.32 -10.62
CA ALA A 362 14.18 7.57 -9.72
C ALA A 362 14.35 8.92 -9.04
N ALA A 363 13.24 9.60 -8.75
CA ALA A 363 13.20 10.69 -7.79
C ALA A 363 13.06 10.11 -6.38
N TYR A 364 13.55 10.85 -5.37
CA TYR A 364 13.35 10.52 -3.98
C TYR A 364 12.55 11.62 -3.30
N VAL A 365 11.47 11.25 -2.66
CA VAL A 365 10.61 12.15 -1.90
C VAL A 365 10.77 11.82 -0.44
N GLU A 366 11.15 12.78 0.38
CA GLU A 366 11.22 12.61 1.83
C GLU A 366 10.55 13.78 2.55
N GLY A 367 10.06 13.54 3.75
CA GLY A 367 9.42 14.61 4.50
C GLY A 367 9.11 14.28 5.95
N ASP A 368 8.81 15.35 6.67
CA ASP A 368 8.19 15.33 7.97
C ASP A 368 6.71 15.65 7.79
N PHE A 369 5.88 14.59 7.90
CA PHE A 369 4.43 14.71 7.72
C PHE A 369 3.72 15.19 8.99
N PHE A 370 4.42 15.22 10.14
CA PHE A 370 3.89 15.73 11.39
C PHE A 370 4.36 17.15 11.72
N ALA A 371 4.99 17.85 10.78
CA ALA A 371 5.31 19.24 10.93
C ALA A 371 4.06 20.08 11.30
N GLU A 372 4.26 21.15 12.09
CA GLU A 372 3.19 21.84 12.84
C GLU A 372 2.06 22.42 11.99
N SER A 373 2.37 23.00 10.84
CA SER A 373 1.39 23.71 10.01
C SER A 373 0.91 22.91 8.81
N ALA A 374 1.81 22.15 8.18
CA ALA A 374 1.56 21.29 7.03
C ALA A 374 2.76 20.37 6.84
N PRO A 375 2.62 19.22 6.13
CA PRO A 375 3.74 18.36 5.77
C PRO A 375 4.88 19.16 5.11
N SER A 376 6.11 18.98 5.61
CA SER A 376 7.33 19.52 5.02
C SER A 376 7.98 18.44 4.17
N VAL A 377 7.84 18.54 2.84
CA VAL A 377 8.26 17.50 1.90
C VAL A 377 9.28 18.06 0.91
N ILE A 378 10.35 17.31 0.70
CA ILE A 378 11.42 17.63 -0.26
C ILE A 378 11.38 16.58 -1.38
N LEU A 379 11.40 17.06 -2.61
CA LEU A 379 11.59 16.23 -3.79
C LEU A 379 13.02 16.40 -4.30
N HIS A 380 13.77 15.30 -4.30
CA HIS A 380 15.08 15.25 -4.95
C HIS A 380 14.91 14.89 -6.44
N ALA A 381 15.68 15.56 -7.28
CA ALA A 381 15.65 15.33 -8.73
C ALA A 381 15.92 13.85 -9.09
N PRO A 382 15.37 13.37 -10.22
CA PRO A 382 15.64 12.03 -10.70
C PRO A 382 17.14 11.76 -10.85
N ALA A 383 17.59 10.62 -10.30
CA ALA A 383 18.98 10.19 -10.36
C ALA A 383 19.09 8.65 -10.33
N ARG A 384 20.17 8.13 -10.90
CA ARG A 384 20.50 6.69 -10.83
C ARG A 384 20.74 6.23 -9.40
N THR A 385 21.32 7.08 -8.57
CA THR A 385 21.58 6.78 -7.14
C THR A 385 20.29 6.56 -6.36
N ALA A 386 19.23 7.30 -6.67
CA ALA A 386 17.92 7.07 -6.06
C ALA A 386 17.29 5.74 -6.49
N LEU A 387 17.45 5.32 -7.75
CA LEU A 387 17.03 3.98 -8.18
C LEU A 387 17.81 2.88 -7.46
N GLN A 388 19.13 3.04 -7.30
CA GLN A 388 19.95 2.11 -6.49
C GLN A 388 19.47 2.06 -5.04
N GLY A 389 19.06 3.20 -4.48
CA GLY A 389 18.42 3.28 -3.16
C GLY A 389 17.15 2.44 -3.07
N LYS A 390 16.26 2.52 -4.06
CA LYS A 390 15.05 1.67 -4.15
C LYS A 390 15.39 0.19 -4.23
N GLU A 391 16.41 -0.18 -5.02
CA GLU A 391 16.88 -1.56 -5.13
C GLU A 391 17.49 -2.08 -3.83
N LYS A 392 18.25 -1.24 -3.13
CA LYS A 392 18.78 -1.55 -1.78
C LYS A 392 17.66 -1.76 -0.78
N PHE A 393 16.67 -0.87 -0.76
CA PHE A 393 15.48 -1.01 0.08
C PHE A 393 14.76 -2.35 -0.16
N ALA A 394 14.60 -2.76 -1.42
CA ALA A 394 14.00 -4.05 -1.75
C ALA A 394 14.82 -5.25 -1.23
N LYS A 395 16.15 -5.19 -1.31
CA LYS A 395 17.05 -6.23 -0.76
C LYS A 395 16.99 -6.28 0.77
N GLU A 396 16.89 -5.14 1.43
CA GLU A 396 16.73 -5.05 2.88
C GLU A 396 15.38 -5.61 3.32
N TRP A 397 14.30 -5.23 2.62
CA TRP A 397 12.96 -5.77 2.89
C TRP A 397 12.95 -7.31 2.85
N ALA A 398 13.58 -7.92 1.85
CA ALA A 398 13.63 -9.38 1.72
C ALA A 398 14.29 -10.08 2.93
N ARG A 399 15.18 -9.41 3.66
CA ARG A 399 15.86 -9.94 4.84
C ARG A 399 15.00 -9.91 6.11
N TRP A 400 13.83 -9.28 6.06
CA TRP A 400 12.93 -9.24 7.22
C TRP A 400 12.17 -10.55 7.40
N TYR A 401 12.04 -11.31 6.33
CA TYR A 401 11.37 -12.61 6.28
C TYR A 401 12.42 -13.75 6.23
#